data_60ab33dedd9ed0d816bdc7843a50985e
#
_entry.id   60ab33dedd9ed0d816bdc7843a50985e
#
_cell.length_a   1.000
_cell.length_b   1.000
_cell.length_c   1.000
_cell.angle_alpha   90.00
_cell.angle_beta   90.00
_cell.angle_gamma   90.00
#
_symmetry.space_group_name_H-M   'P 1'
#
loop_
_entity.id
_entity.type
_entity.pdbx_description
1 polymer ?
#
loop_
_entity_poly.entity_id
_entity_poly.type
_entity_poly.pdbx_seq_one_letter_code
_entity_poly.pdbx_strand_id
1 'polypeptide(L)'
;MEIKNREIFIPGPSGRIQAKYSKSKQLGAPVALVLSPHPQYGGTMNNKIVYETYNCFYKKNFSVIRLNFRGVEKSEGTFDNGQGELSDAAAALDWVERENPEYSQCWVTGFSFGALICMQLIMRRPEVNKFIAISPQPNLYDFTFLSPCQFQV
;
A
#
# COMPACT_ATOMS: atom_id res chain seq x y z
N MET A 1 16.26 4.38 -19.25
CA MET A 1 14.89 3.98 -19.59
C MET A 1 13.98 4.25 -18.40
N GLU A 2 12.88 4.90 -18.66
CA GLU A 2 11.89 5.15 -17.61
C GLU A 2 11.06 3.89 -17.37
N ILE A 3 10.98 3.47 -16.09
CA ILE A 3 10.14 2.33 -15.71
C ILE A 3 8.97 2.88 -14.91
N LYS A 4 7.84 3.06 -15.59
CA LYS A 4 6.62 3.56 -15.00
C LYS A 4 5.51 2.52 -15.13
N ASN A 5 4.77 2.30 -14.06
CA ASN A 5 3.58 1.45 -14.05
C ASN A 5 3.88 0.01 -14.51
N ARG A 6 5.03 -0.52 -14.08
CA ARG A 6 5.45 -1.87 -14.42
C ARG A 6 4.71 -2.89 -13.58
N GLU A 7 4.12 -3.90 -14.22
CA GLU A 7 3.51 -5.01 -13.50
C GLU A 7 4.58 -5.91 -12.89
N ILE A 8 4.43 -6.23 -11.62
CA ILE A 8 5.32 -7.13 -10.90
C ILE A 8 4.50 -8.11 -10.06
N PHE A 9 5.14 -9.20 -9.64
CA PHE A 9 4.55 -10.16 -8.73
C PHE A 9 5.46 -10.29 -7.51
N ILE A 10 4.90 -10.06 -6.34
CA ILE A 10 5.63 -10.08 -5.07
C ILE A 10 5.34 -11.39 -4.36
N PRO A 11 6.36 -12.10 -3.85
CA PRO A 11 6.10 -13.28 -3.01
C PRO A 11 5.41 -12.84 -1.72
N GLY A 12 4.18 -13.28 -1.52
CA GLY A 12 3.42 -12.98 -0.32
C GLY A 12 3.15 -14.22 0.51
N PRO A 13 2.54 -14.06 1.68
CA PRO A 13 2.28 -15.19 2.59
C PRO A 13 1.33 -16.25 2.00
N SER A 14 0.41 -15.88 1.12
CA SER A 14 -0.53 -16.82 0.49
C SER A 14 -0.25 -17.02 -0.99
N GLY A 15 0.96 -16.72 -1.44
CA GLY A 15 1.35 -16.85 -2.84
C GLY A 15 1.67 -15.49 -3.44
N ARG A 16 1.70 -15.43 -4.78
CA ARG A 16 2.09 -14.19 -5.44
C ARG A 16 1.05 -13.10 -5.27
N ILE A 17 1.54 -11.88 -5.15
CA ILE A 17 0.73 -10.65 -5.07
C ILE A 17 0.98 -9.84 -6.33
N GLN A 18 -0.09 -9.52 -7.07
CA GLN A 18 -0.01 -8.68 -8.25
C GLN A 18 0.11 -7.23 -7.85
N ALA A 19 1.07 -6.51 -8.44
CA ALA A 19 1.31 -5.11 -8.11
C ALA A 19 1.74 -4.35 -9.35
N LYS A 20 1.63 -3.02 -9.28
CA LYS A 20 2.20 -2.09 -10.25
C LYS A 20 3.21 -1.20 -9.53
N TYR A 21 4.35 -1.02 -10.13
CA TYR A 21 5.46 -0.29 -9.52
C TYR A 21 6.04 0.72 -10.50
N SER A 22 6.31 1.92 -10.01
CA SER A 22 7.02 2.95 -10.77
C SER A 22 8.21 3.41 -9.95
N LYS A 23 9.41 3.24 -10.49
CA LYS A 23 10.63 3.64 -9.82
C LYS A 23 10.95 5.09 -10.14
N SER A 24 11.27 5.88 -9.12
CA SER A 24 11.71 7.25 -9.31
C SER A 24 13.05 7.29 -10.03
N LYS A 25 13.28 8.34 -10.81
CA LYS A 25 14.57 8.62 -11.42
C LYS A 25 15.53 9.30 -10.43
N GLN A 26 14.99 9.81 -9.33
CA GLN A 26 15.78 10.55 -8.34
C GLN A 26 16.47 9.58 -7.39
N LEU A 27 17.77 9.79 -7.18
CA LEU A 27 18.53 8.99 -6.24
C LEU A 27 18.10 9.31 -4.81
N GLY A 28 17.91 8.27 -4.00
CA GLY A 28 17.44 8.47 -2.62
C GLY A 28 15.99 8.91 -2.50
N ALA A 29 15.19 8.72 -3.55
CA ALA A 29 13.80 9.14 -3.58
C ALA A 29 12.98 8.50 -2.45
N PRO A 30 11.94 9.19 -1.95
CA PRO A 30 11.03 8.58 -1.00
C PRO A 30 10.21 7.46 -1.66
N VAL A 31 9.72 6.55 -0.84
CA VAL A 31 8.88 5.43 -1.29
C VAL A 31 7.45 5.59 -0.77
N ALA A 32 6.49 5.10 -1.53
CA ALA A 32 5.09 5.13 -1.14
C ALA A 32 4.40 3.81 -1.48
N LEU A 33 3.55 3.35 -0.56
CA LEU A 33 2.68 2.19 -0.74
C LEU A 33 1.24 2.67 -0.78
N VAL A 34 0.50 2.29 -1.82
CA VAL A 34 -0.90 2.66 -1.99
C VAL A 34 -1.77 1.42 -1.88
N LEU A 35 -2.69 1.42 -0.92
CA LEU A 35 -3.52 0.27 -0.59
C LEU A 35 -4.95 0.43 -1.12
N SER A 36 -5.47 -0.66 -1.68
CA SER A 36 -6.73 -0.70 -2.41
C SER A 36 -7.95 -0.82 -1.48
N PRO A 37 -9.15 -0.51 -1.99
CA PRO A 37 -10.38 -0.67 -1.22
C PRO A 37 -10.75 -2.15 -1.04
N HIS A 38 -11.92 -2.40 -0.45
CA HIS A 38 -12.31 -3.74 0.02
C HIS A 38 -12.36 -4.76 -1.10
N PRO A 39 -11.60 -5.87 -0.97
CA PRO A 39 -11.50 -6.87 -2.04
C PRO A 39 -12.84 -7.49 -2.44
N GLN A 40 -13.75 -7.69 -1.49
CA GLN A 40 -15.03 -8.34 -1.76
C GLN A 40 -16.10 -7.40 -2.30
N TYR A 41 -15.79 -6.09 -2.37
CA TYR A 41 -16.71 -5.09 -2.91
C TYR A 41 -16.13 -4.41 -4.14
N GLY A 42 -15.43 -5.20 -4.97
CA GLY A 42 -14.87 -4.72 -6.23
C GLY A 42 -13.59 -3.91 -6.10
N GLY A 43 -12.95 -3.92 -4.94
CA GLY A 43 -11.73 -3.16 -4.72
C GLY A 43 -10.54 -3.76 -5.45
N THR A 44 -9.91 -2.98 -6.32
CA THR A 44 -8.70 -3.38 -7.02
C THR A 44 -7.72 -2.22 -7.06
N MET A 45 -6.49 -2.51 -7.42
CA MET A 45 -5.45 -1.48 -7.61
C MET A 45 -5.74 -0.56 -8.79
N ASN A 46 -6.73 -0.89 -9.62
CA ASN A 46 -7.16 -0.07 -10.74
C ASN A 46 -8.33 0.86 -10.39
N ASN A 47 -8.75 0.88 -9.14
CA ASN A 47 -9.69 1.87 -8.64
C ASN A 47 -9.17 3.27 -8.96
N LYS A 48 -10.07 4.18 -9.39
CA LYS A 48 -9.68 5.50 -9.85
C LYS A 48 -8.88 6.28 -8.79
N ILE A 49 -9.33 6.24 -7.53
CA ILE A 49 -8.66 6.96 -6.45
C ILE A 49 -7.26 6.38 -6.21
N VAL A 50 -7.14 5.06 -6.19
CA VAL A 50 -5.87 4.36 -6.02
C VAL A 50 -4.90 4.73 -7.15
N TYR A 51 -5.37 4.67 -8.38
CA TYR A 51 -4.55 4.97 -9.55
C TYR A 51 -4.10 6.44 -9.55
N GLU A 52 -5.00 7.37 -9.26
CA GLU A 52 -4.67 8.79 -9.23
C GLU A 52 -3.70 9.13 -8.10
N THR A 53 -3.87 8.52 -6.94
CA THR A 53 -2.96 8.68 -5.80
C THR A 53 -1.57 8.16 -6.16
N TYR A 54 -1.50 6.99 -6.76
CA TYR A 54 -0.26 6.40 -7.25
C TYR A 54 0.46 7.35 -8.24
N ASN A 55 -0.28 7.90 -9.21
CA ASN A 55 0.31 8.82 -10.18
C ASN A 55 0.77 10.12 -9.53
N CYS A 56 0.05 10.60 -8.53
CA CYS A 56 0.43 11.81 -7.81
C CYS A 56 1.78 11.63 -7.12
N PHE A 57 1.98 10.49 -6.45
CA PHE A 57 3.26 10.19 -5.83
C PHE A 57 4.38 10.10 -6.87
N TYR A 58 4.13 9.44 -8.00
CA TYR A 58 5.14 9.34 -9.04
C TYR A 58 5.55 10.71 -9.58
N LYS A 59 4.58 11.60 -9.81
CA LYS A 59 4.85 12.95 -10.29
C LYS A 59 5.66 13.78 -9.30
N LYS A 60 5.61 13.43 -8.02
CA LYS A 60 6.40 14.07 -6.96
C LYS A 60 7.72 13.36 -6.70
N ASN A 61 8.15 12.53 -7.65
CA ASN A 61 9.44 11.82 -7.63
C ASN A 61 9.55 10.74 -6.55
N PHE A 62 8.43 10.15 -6.14
CA PHE A 62 8.44 8.96 -5.29
C PHE A 62 8.62 7.71 -6.14
N SER A 63 9.29 6.71 -5.57
CA SER A 63 9.11 5.33 -6.04
C SER A 63 7.83 4.81 -5.39
N VAL A 64 6.87 4.36 -6.19
CA VAL A 64 5.52 4.08 -5.68
C VAL A 64 5.01 2.73 -6.15
N ILE A 65 4.32 2.02 -5.26
CA ILE A 65 3.75 0.71 -5.52
C ILE A 65 2.28 0.68 -5.11
N ARG A 66 1.45 0.03 -5.91
CA ARG A 66 0.07 -0.31 -5.57
C ARG A 66 -0.13 -1.79 -5.85
N LEU A 67 -1.06 -2.42 -5.14
CA LEU A 67 -1.23 -3.88 -5.21
C LEU A 67 -2.69 -4.27 -5.19
N ASN A 68 -2.94 -5.49 -5.66
CA ASN A 68 -4.18 -6.20 -5.42
C ASN A 68 -3.99 -7.12 -4.21
N PHE A 69 -4.88 -7.02 -3.24
CA PHE A 69 -4.85 -7.93 -2.10
C PHE A 69 -5.13 -9.37 -2.55
N ARG A 70 -4.81 -10.33 -1.69
CA ARG A 70 -5.00 -11.75 -1.96
C ARG A 70 -6.40 -12.04 -2.49
N GLY A 71 -6.46 -12.93 -3.49
CA GLY A 71 -7.72 -13.32 -4.10
C GLY A 71 -8.29 -12.34 -5.10
N VAL A 72 -7.65 -11.18 -5.32
CA VAL A 72 -8.10 -10.17 -6.28
C VAL A 72 -7.28 -10.29 -7.55
N GLU A 73 -7.97 -10.36 -8.69
CA GLU A 73 -7.36 -10.47 -10.02
C GLU A 73 -6.29 -11.56 -10.05
N LYS A 74 -5.03 -11.22 -10.28
CA LYS A 74 -3.95 -12.20 -10.38
C LYS A 74 -3.23 -12.49 -9.05
N SER A 75 -3.68 -11.87 -7.96
CA SER A 75 -3.13 -12.18 -6.64
C SER A 75 -3.70 -13.49 -6.12
N GLU A 76 -2.83 -14.37 -5.65
CA GLU A 76 -3.20 -15.68 -5.13
C GLU A 76 -3.76 -15.58 -3.71
N GLY A 77 -4.44 -16.64 -3.26
CA GLY A 77 -5.02 -16.70 -1.93
C GLY A 77 -6.49 -16.33 -1.93
N THR A 78 -7.06 -16.18 -0.74
CA THR A 78 -8.45 -15.80 -0.54
C THR A 78 -8.55 -14.73 0.53
N PHE A 79 -9.63 -13.96 0.51
CA PHE A 79 -9.88 -12.90 1.48
C PHE A 79 -9.77 -13.44 2.91
N ASP A 80 -9.03 -12.76 3.77
CA ASP A 80 -8.72 -13.22 5.13
C ASP A 80 -9.08 -12.19 6.20
N ASN A 81 -10.20 -11.51 6.01
CA ASN A 81 -10.80 -10.60 7.01
C ASN A 81 -9.86 -9.51 7.52
N GLY A 82 -8.94 -9.08 6.72
CA GLY A 82 -8.01 -8.00 7.03
C GLY A 82 -6.65 -8.46 7.57
N GLN A 83 -6.57 -9.61 8.22
CA GLN A 83 -5.30 -10.09 8.78
C GLN A 83 -4.32 -10.49 7.69
N GLY A 84 -4.77 -11.29 6.73
CA GLY A 84 -3.95 -11.69 5.60
C GLY A 84 -3.63 -10.50 4.70
N GLU A 85 -4.59 -9.62 4.52
CA GLU A 85 -4.39 -8.40 3.72
C GLU A 85 -3.34 -7.49 4.35
N LEU A 86 -3.32 -7.41 5.68
CA LEU A 86 -2.26 -6.67 6.38
C LEU A 86 -0.89 -7.30 6.10
N SER A 87 -0.80 -8.62 6.10
CA SER A 87 0.45 -9.33 5.77
C SER A 87 0.86 -9.11 4.32
N ASP A 88 -0.10 -9.04 3.40
CA ASP A 88 0.16 -8.70 2.00
C ASP A 88 0.76 -7.29 1.88
N ALA A 89 0.19 -6.33 2.60
CA ALA A 89 0.69 -4.96 2.60
C ALA A 89 2.11 -4.89 3.17
N ALA A 90 2.39 -5.63 4.24
CA ALA A 90 3.72 -5.70 4.82
C ALA A 90 4.73 -6.29 3.83
N ALA A 91 4.35 -7.33 3.09
CA ALA A 91 5.21 -7.91 2.06
C ALA A 91 5.51 -6.91 0.94
N ALA A 92 4.52 -6.13 0.53
CA ALA A 92 4.72 -5.11 -0.49
C ALA A 92 5.63 -3.99 0.01
N LEU A 93 5.47 -3.58 1.26
CA LEU A 93 6.34 -2.56 1.86
C LEU A 93 7.77 -3.05 1.94
N ASP A 94 7.98 -4.31 2.38
CA ASP A 94 9.30 -4.93 2.40
C ASP A 94 9.93 -4.91 1.00
N TRP A 95 9.13 -5.25 -0.01
CA TRP A 95 9.62 -5.31 -1.39
C TRP A 95 10.08 -3.95 -1.88
N VAL A 96 9.28 -2.89 -1.69
CA VAL A 96 9.62 -1.56 -2.17
C VAL A 96 10.82 -0.98 -1.41
N GLU A 97 10.96 -1.32 -0.13
CA GLU A 97 12.14 -0.91 0.66
C GLU A 97 13.42 -1.58 0.15
N ARG A 98 13.34 -2.87 -0.19
CA ARG A 98 14.50 -3.59 -0.75
C ARG A 98 14.92 -3.05 -2.11
N GLU A 99 13.94 -2.63 -2.93
CA GLU A 99 14.23 -2.04 -4.24
C GLU A 99 14.81 -0.63 -4.12
N ASN A 100 14.66 0.01 -2.96
CA ASN A 100 15.07 1.39 -2.73
C ASN A 100 15.81 1.50 -1.39
N PRO A 101 16.97 0.83 -1.22
CA PRO A 101 17.61 0.75 0.10
C PRO A 101 18.04 2.10 0.67
N GLU A 102 18.19 3.11 -0.17
CA GLU A 102 18.61 4.46 0.23
C GLU A 102 17.43 5.43 0.31
N TYR A 103 16.21 4.94 0.46
CA TYR A 103 15.03 5.82 0.46
C TYR A 103 15.10 6.85 1.58
N SER A 104 14.64 8.08 1.27
CA SER A 104 14.69 9.20 2.22
C SER A 104 13.50 9.21 3.18
N GLN A 105 12.32 8.82 2.71
CA GLN A 105 11.10 8.77 3.50
C GLN A 105 10.23 7.61 3.04
N CYS A 106 9.39 7.13 3.94
CA CYS A 106 8.46 6.03 3.66
C CYS A 106 7.03 6.49 3.99
N TRP A 107 6.16 6.49 2.98
CA TRP A 107 4.76 6.89 3.11
C TRP A 107 3.85 5.71 2.82
N VAL A 108 2.75 5.62 3.54
CA VAL A 108 1.71 4.62 3.26
C VAL A 108 0.37 5.35 3.16
N THR A 109 -0.41 5.00 2.15
CA THR A 109 -1.76 5.54 2.00
C THR A 109 -2.72 4.42 1.65
N GLY A 110 -3.98 4.60 1.97
CA GLY A 110 -4.99 3.62 1.66
C GLY A 110 -6.37 4.27 1.55
N PHE A 111 -7.21 3.66 0.71
CA PHE A 111 -8.55 4.13 0.44
C PHE A 111 -9.56 3.15 1.01
N SER A 112 -10.51 3.63 1.83
CA SER A 112 -11.59 2.85 2.43
C SER A 112 -11.04 1.67 3.26
N PHE A 113 -11.24 0.43 2.85
CA PHE A 113 -10.64 -0.74 3.50
C PHE A 113 -9.11 -0.61 3.56
N GLY A 114 -8.50 -0.10 2.48
CA GLY A 114 -7.07 0.16 2.46
C GLY A 114 -6.63 1.15 3.52
N ALA A 115 -7.50 2.09 3.91
CA ALA A 115 -7.21 3.01 4.99
C ALA A 115 -7.08 2.27 6.34
N LEU A 116 -7.94 1.29 6.58
CA LEU A 116 -7.85 0.44 7.77
C LEU A 116 -6.52 -0.31 7.78
N ILE A 117 -6.17 -0.95 6.68
CA ILE A 117 -4.92 -1.71 6.56
C ILE A 117 -3.72 -0.78 6.72
N CYS A 118 -3.77 0.41 6.12
CA CYS A 118 -2.74 1.44 6.28
C CYS A 118 -2.49 1.74 7.76
N MET A 119 -3.54 2.04 8.49
CA MET A 119 -3.43 2.41 9.90
C MET A 119 -2.93 1.25 10.76
N GLN A 120 -3.35 0.02 10.46
CA GLN A 120 -2.84 -1.16 11.16
C GLN A 120 -1.35 -1.38 10.88
N LEU A 121 -0.94 -1.14 9.64
CA LEU A 121 0.45 -1.32 9.21
C LEU A 121 1.37 -0.32 9.92
N ILE A 122 1.00 0.95 9.99
CA ILE A 122 1.85 1.97 10.61
C ILE A 122 2.09 1.70 12.10
N MET A 123 1.17 1.03 12.76
CA MET A 123 1.35 0.67 14.17
C MET A 123 2.45 -0.37 14.38
N ARG A 124 2.88 -1.04 13.32
CA ARG A 124 3.87 -2.11 13.36
C ARG A 124 5.15 -1.77 12.60
N ARG A 125 5.17 -0.65 11.87
CA ARG A 125 6.28 -0.28 11.00
C ARG A 125 6.74 1.13 11.32
N PRO A 126 7.65 1.27 12.31
CA PRO A 126 8.07 2.59 12.80
C PRO A 126 8.84 3.41 11.76
N GLU A 127 9.34 2.78 10.70
CA GLU A 127 10.00 3.51 9.62
C GLU A 127 9.04 4.35 8.76
N VAL A 128 7.73 4.10 8.84
CA VAL A 128 6.76 4.89 8.08
C VAL A 128 6.71 6.30 8.66
N ASN A 129 7.12 7.29 7.85
CA ASN A 129 7.19 8.68 8.27
C ASN A 129 5.83 9.36 8.26
N LYS A 130 5.02 9.08 7.24
CA LYS A 130 3.72 9.71 7.05
C LYS A 130 2.73 8.73 6.45
N PHE A 131 1.45 8.96 6.75
CA PHE A 131 0.39 8.19 6.15
C PHE A 131 -0.78 9.09 5.77
N ILE A 132 -1.57 8.63 4.81
CA ILE A 132 -2.79 9.31 4.38
C ILE A 132 -3.91 8.26 4.33
N ALA A 133 -4.92 8.46 5.17
CA ALA A 133 -6.10 7.59 5.16
C ALA A 133 -7.20 8.31 4.40
N ILE A 134 -7.59 7.75 3.25
CA ILE A 134 -8.60 8.34 2.38
C ILE A 134 -9.92 7.63 2.62
N SER A 135 -10.94 8.39 3.01
CA SER A 135 -12.28 7.86 3.31
C SER A 135 -12.26 6.67 4.25
N PRO A 136 -11.58 6.78 5.41
CA PRO A 136 -11.70 5.73 6.41
C PRO A 136 -13.16 5.65 6.87
N GLN A 137 -13.65 4.45 7.12
CA GLN A 137 -15.06 4.23 7.46
C GLN A 137 -15.18 3.68 8.88
N PRO A 138 -15.05 4.53 9.93
CA PRO A 138 -15.03 4.05 11.31
C PRO A 138 -16.34 3.41 11.75
N ASN A 139 -17.44 3.69 11.07
CA ASN A 139 -18.72 3.04 11.32
C ASN A 139 -18.79 1.62 10.74
N LEU A 140 -17.87 1.25 9.85
CA LEU A 140 -17.81 -0.09 9.26
C LEU A 140 -16.62 -0.90 9.79
N TYR A 141 -15.57 -0.23 10.24
CA TYR A 141 -14.32 -0.86 10.67
C TYR A 141 -13.95 -0.38 12.07
N ASP A 142 -13.31 -1.26 12.83
CA ASP A 142 -12.87 -0.94 14.19
C ASP A 142 -11.48 -0.28 14.15
N PHE A 143 -11.42 0.97 14.57
CA PHE A 143 -10.18 1.75 14.62
C PHE A 143 -9.66 1.98 16.05
N THR A 144 -10.21 1.26 17.05
CA THR A 144 -9.82 1.48 18.45
C THR A 144 -8.34 1.19 18.72
N PHE A 145 -7.68 0.42 17.86
CA PHE A 145 -6.25 0.12 18.00
C PHE A 145 -5.35 1.36 17.84
N LEU A 146 -5.88 2.48 17.35
CA LEU A 146 -5.07 3.67 17.05
C LEU A 146 -4.69 4.50 18.27
N SER A 147 -5.22 4.23 19.43
CA SER A 147 -4.98 5.06 20.61
C SER A 147 -3.85 4.49 21.48
N PRO A 148 -2.81 5.27 21.85
CA PRO A 148 -2.44 6.58 21.32
C PRO A 148 -1.63 6.44 20.02
N CYS A 149 -1.81 7.36 19.09
CA CYS A 149 -1.06 7.35 17.85
C CYS A 149 -0.21 8.60 17.74
N GLN A 150 1.07 8.44 17.40
CA GLN A 150 2.01 9.57 17.27
C GLN A 150 1.96 10.23 15.90
N PHE A 151 1.23 9.65 14.95
CA PHE A 151 1.09 10.19 13.61
C PHE A 151 -0.16 11.06 13.52
N GLN A 152 -0.13 12.06 12.65
CA GLN A 152 -1.29 12.88 12.34
C GLN A 152 -1.85 12.47 10.98
N VAL A 153 -3.15 12.46 10.91
CA VAL A 153 -3.87 12.12 9.69
C VAL A 153 -3.87 13.30 8.71
#